data_f4a9b9125a4fc9b3e42b8fdf3415f4de
#
_entry.id   f4a9b9125a4fc9b3e42b8fdf3415f4de
#
_cell.length_a   1.000
_cell.length_b   1.000
_cell.length_c   1.000
_cell.angle_alpha   90.00
_cell.angle_beta   90.00
_cell.angle_gamma   90.00
#
_symmetry.space_group_name_H-M   'P 1'
#
loop_
_entity.id
_entity.type
_entity.pdbx_description
1 polymer ?
#
loop_
_entity_poly.entity_id
_entity_poly.type
_entity_poly.pdbx_seq_one_letter_code
_entity_poly.pdbx_strand_id
1 'polypeptide(L)'
;ALAFDNRCLSGLEKAPIRFITDDVLRFVAREQRRGNRYEGILLDPPKYGRGPKGEVWQINENLPELLNGCRALLSNEPLLFVTTLYAIRTSTTAVHAAIADVLEGLGGDIRSGELALREDRANGRGIGQALYVRWSS
;
A
#
# COMPACT_ATOMS: atom_id res chain seq x y z
N ALA A 1 -12.34 -17.05 5.01
CA ALA A 1 -13.44 -16.43 5.69
C ALA A 1 -13.67 -15.04 5.09
N LEU A 2 -13.54 -13.93 5.83
CA LEU A 2 -14.01 -12.59 5.40
C LEU A 2 -13.58 -12.18 3.97
N ALA A 3 -12.32 -12.41 3.57
CA ALA A 3 -11.85 -12.05 2.23
C ALA A 3 -12.56 -12.83 1.11
N PHE A 4 -12.85 -14.11 1.34
CA PHE A 4 -13.61 -14.94 0.40
C PHE A 4 -15.08 -14.50 0.33
N ASP A 5 -15.67 -14.18 1.47
CA ASP A 5 -17.06 -13.72 1.56
C ASP A 5 -17.19 -12.38 0.82
N ASN A 6 -16.25 -11.44 1.03
CA ASN A 6 -16.20 -10.18 0.31
C ASN A 6 -16.03 -10.36 -1.21
N ARG A 7 -15.21 -11.31 -1.64
CA ARG A 7 -15.06 -11.64 -3.07
C ARG A 7 -16.39 -12.07 -3.67
N CYS A 8 -17.14 -12.95 -2.99
CA CYS A 8 -18.45 -13.41 -3.44
C CYS A 8 -19.46 -12.25 -3.49
N LEU A 9 -19.56 -11.47 -2.42
CA LEU A 9 -20.45 -10.32 -2.36
C LEU A 9 -20.16 -9.24 -3.42
N SER A 10 -18.92 -9.20 -3.91
CA SER A 10 -18.50 -8.28 -4.97
C SER A 10 -18.69 -8.86 -6.38
N GLY A 11 -19.24 -10.06 -6.55
CA GLY A 11 -19.41 -10.73 -7.85
C GLY A 11 -18.07 -11.13 -8.50
N LEU A 12 -17.00 -11.31 -7.70
CA LEU A 12 -15.66 -11.58 -8.16
C LEU A 12 -15.23 -13.05 -7.98
N GLU A 13 -16.16 -13.98 -7.87
CA GLU A 13 -15.87 -15.40 -7.62
C GLU A 13 -14.97 -16.03 -8.69
N LYS A 14 -15.17 -15.59 -9.94
CA LYS A 14 -14.41 -16.09 -11.11
C LYS A 14 -13.11 -15.29 -11.38
N ALA A 15 -12.89 -14.19 -10.67
CA ALA A 15 -11.67 -13.41 -10.83
C ALA A 15 -10.44 -14.17 -10.31
N PRO A 16 -9.25 -14.02 -10.93
CA PRO A 16 -8.02 -14.71 -10.54
C PRO A 16 -7.39 -14.09 -9.28
N ILE A 17 -8.14 -14.06 -8.18
CA ILE A 17 -7.73 -13.48 -6.91
C ILE A 17 -7.09 -14.56 -6.04
N ARG A 18 -5.87 -14.30 -5.56
CA ARG A 18 -5.16 -15.15 -4.59
C ARG A 18 -5.08 -14.41 -3.25
N PHE A 19 -5.55 -15.04 -2.19
CA PHE A 19 -5.36 -14.57 -0.82
C PHE A 19 -4.16 -15.29 -0.22
N ILE A 20 -3.16 -14.52 0.22
CA ILE A 20 -1.91 -15.04 0.79
C ILE A 20 -1.76 -14.44 2.19
N THR A 21 -1.59 -15.30 3.19
CA THR A 21 -1.26 -14.89 4.56
C THR A 21 0.22 -15.15 4.77
N ASP A 22 1.02 -14.10 4.86
CA ASP A 22 2.47 -14.19 5.03
C ASP A 22 3.01 -12.91 5.68
N ASP A 23 4.25 -12.96 6.17
CA ASP A 23 5.00 -11.76 6.50
C ASP A 23 5.34 -10.99 5.23
N VAL A 24 5.04 -9.69 5.21
CA VAL A 24 5.13 -8.89 3.98
C VAL A 24 6.57 -8.77 3.47
N LEU A 25 7.55 -8.57 4.34
CA LEU A 25 8.95 -8.44 3.92
C LEU A 25 9.49 -9.76 3.36
N ARG A 26 9.13 -10.88 3.98
CA ARG A 26 9.46 -12.23 3.46
C ARG A 26 8.75 -12.52 2.14
N PHE A 27 7.50 -12.11 2.01
CA PHE A 27 6.76 -12.23 0.75
C PHE A 27 7.46 -11.47 -0.36
N VAL A 28 7.75 -10.19 -0.16
CA VAL A 28 8.43 -9.32 -1.13
C VAL A 28 9.78 -9.90 -1.54
N ALA A 29 10.62 -10.28 -0.58
CA ALA A 29 11.93 -10.89 -0.86
C ALA A 29 11.81 -12.21 -1.65
N ARG A 30 10.77 -13.01 -1.39
CA ARG A 30 10.51 -14.24 -2.14
C ARG A 30 10.08 -13.96 -3.56
N GLU A 31 9.20 -12.99 -3.78
CA GLU A 31 8.73 -12.62 -5.12
C GLU A 31 9.87 -12.03 -5.97
N GLN A 32 10.76 -11.25 -5.37
CA GLN A 32 11.98 -10.76 -6.04
C GLN A 32 12.87 -11.92 -6.51
N ARG A 33 13.15 -12.91 -5.64
CA ARG A 33 13.96 -14.09 -5.99
C ARG A 33 13.33 -14.93 -7.11
N ARG A 34 11.99 -14.91 -7.23
CA ARG A 34 11.24 -15.59 -8.29
C ARG A 34 11.20 -14.82 -9.60
N GLY A 35 11.65 -13.56 -9.60
CA GLY A 35 11.59 -12.68 -10.74
C GLY A 35 10.18 -12.20 -11.08
N ASN A 36 9.22 -12.34 -10.16
CA ASN A 36 7.86 -11.86 -10.38
C ASN A 36 7.84 -10.32 -10.46
N ARG A 37 6.93 -9.80 -11.29
CA ARG A 37 6.71 -8.36 -11.48
C ARG A 37 5.23 -8.06 -11.47
N TYR A 38 4.90 -6.83 -11.05
CA TYR A 38 3.53 -6.37 -10.88
C TYR A 38 3.34 -5.01 -11.55
N GLU A 39 2.24 -4.83 -12.24
CA GLU A 39 1.83 -3.57 -12.87
C GLU A 39 1.30 -2.57 -11.85
N GLY A 40 0.77 -3.04 -10.73
CA GLY A 40 0.25 -2.18 -9.67
C GLY A 40 0.52 -2.75 -8.29
N ILE A 41 0.84 -1.86 -7.35
CA ILE A 41 1.06 -2.22 -5.95
C ILE A 41 0.25 -1.27 -5.07
N LEU A 42 -0.56 -1.85 -4.17
CA LEU A 42 -1.27 -1.10 -3.13
C LEU A 42 -0.75 -1.55 -1.76
N LEU A 43 -0.37 -0.59 -0.94
CA LEU A 43 0.13 -0.80 0.40
C LEU A 43 -0.78 -0.11 1.43
N ASP A 44 -1.18 -0.85 2.44
CA ASP A 44 -1.89 -0.33 3.61
C ASP A 44 -1.29 -0.95 4.89
N PRO A 45 -0.02 -0.65 5.19
CA PRO A 45 0.68 -1.27 6.30
C PRO A 45 0.16 -0.73 7.65
N PRO A 46 0.01 -1.60 8.66
CA PRO A 46 -0.36 -1.15 10.00
C PRO A 46 0.77 -0.34 10.62
N LYS A 47 0.44 0.54 11.56
CA LYS A 47 1.45 1.29 12.34
C LYS A 47 2.38 0.36 13.11
N TYR A 48 1.84 -0.70 13.69
CA TYR A 48 2.53 -1.72 14.48
C TYR A 48 1.89 -3.08 14.28
N GLY A 49 2.68 -4.12 14.30
CA GLY A 49 2.20 -5.50 14.21
C GLY A 49 3.17 -6.50 14.83
N ARG A 50 2.65 -7.66 15.21
CA ARG A 50 3.46 -8.82 15.61
C ARG A 50 3.09 -10.03 14.77
N GLY A 51 4.08 -10.66 14.20
CA GLY A 51 3.92 -11.94 13.51
C GLY A 51 3.88 -13.13 14.47
N PRO A 52 3.41 -14.29 14.02
CA PRO A 52 3.24 -15.48 14.85
C PRO A 52 4.56 -16.10 15.35
N LYS A 53 5.68 -15.72 14.78
CA LYS A 53 7.04 -16.19 15.15
C LYS A 53 7.85 -15.13 15.90
N GLY A 54 7.18 -14.10 16.43
CA GLY A 54 7.81 -13.02 17.16
C GLY A 54 8.35 -11.88 16.30
N GLU A 55 8.07 -11.90 14.99
CA GLU A 55 8.38 -10.78 14.12
C GLU A 55 7.71 -9.50 14.65
N VAL A 56 8.43 -8.39 14.62
CA VAL A 56 7.91 -7.08 15.01
C VAL A 56 7.93 -6.18 13.80
N TRP A 57 6.76 -5.65 13.46
CA TRP A 57 6.61 -4.61 12.47
C TRP A 57 6.43 -3.27 13.16
N GLN A 58 7.24 -2.30 12.80
CA GLN A 58 7.11 -0.90 13.17
C GLN A 58 7.23 -0.06 11.92
N ILE A 59 6.21 0.74 11.62
CA ILE A 59 6.13 1.45 10.34
C ILE A 59 7.33 2.35 10.08
N ASN A 60 7.79 3.09 11.08
CA ASN A 60 8.91 4.02 10.91
C ASN A 60 10.25 3.31 10.63
N GLU A 61 10.38 2.07 11.04
CA GLU A 61 11.60 1.27 10.87
C GLU A 61 11.56 0.44 9.58
N ASN A 62 10.40 -0.16 9.30
CA ASN A 62 10.27 -1.16 8.23
C ASN A 62 9.71 -0.61 6.92
N LEU A 63 9.07 0.58 6.95
CA LEU A 63 8.48 1.15 5.73
C LEU A 63 9.50 1.40 4.62
N PRO A 64 10.71 1.95 4.89
CA PRO A 64 11.70 2.16 3.83
C PRO A 64 12.11 0.86 3.12
N GLU A 65 12.32 -0.22 3.89
CA GLU A 65 12.65 -1.54 3.34
C GLU A 65 11.50 -2.08 2.48
N LEU A 66 10.27 -1.96 2.97
CA LEU A 66 9.08 -2.39 2.23
C LEU A 66 8.91 -1.62 0.92
N LEU A 67 9.04 -0.29 0.95
CA LEU A 67 8.90 0.55 -0.24
C LEU A 67 9.95 0.20 -1.31
N ASN A 68 11.21 0.08 -0.91
CA ASN A 68 12.29 -0.31 -1.83
C ASN A 68 12.08 -1.72 -2.38
N GLY A 69 11.64 -2.64 -1.54
CA GLY A 69 11.30 -4.01 -1.95
C GLY A 69 10.17 -4.04 -2.97
N CYS A 70 9.12 -3.27 -2.74
CA CYS A 70 8.00 -3.14 -3.67
C CYS A 70 8.40 -2.42 -4.97
N ARG A 71 9.25 -1.39 -4.89
CA ARG A 71 9.81 -0.75 -6.10
C ARG A 71 10.49 -1.75 -7.01
N ALA A 72 11.29 -2.66 -6.45
CA ALA A 72 11.98 -3.69 -7.21
C ALA A 72 11.03 -4.76 -7.80
N LEU A 73 9.79 -4.83 -7.35
CA LEU A 73 8.75 -5.72 -7.89
C LEU A 73 7.89 -5.08 -8.98
N LEU A 74 8.01 -3.78 -9.24
CA LEU A 74 7.27 -3.15 -10.33
C LEU A 74 7.75 -3.70 -11.69
N SER A 75 6.81 -3.85 -12.60
CA SER A 75 7.08 -4.22 -13.99
C SER A 75 7.84 -3.11 -14.72
N ASN A 76 8.22 -3.35 -15.98
CA ASN A 76 8.86 -2.33 -16.81
C ASN A 76 7.87 -1.22 -17.23
N GLU A 77 6.58 -1.52 -17.22
CA GLU A 77 5.49 -0.59 -17.54
C GLU A 77 4.46 -0.60 -16.41
N PRO A 78 4.84 -0.07 -15.22
CA PRO A 78 3.94 -0.07 -14.08
C PRO A 78 2.82 0.95 -14.28
N LEU A 79 1.64 0.63 -13.78
CA LEU A 79 0.44 1.48 -13.91
C LEU A 79 0.21 2.34 -12.67
N LEU A 80 0.44 1.78 -11.47
CA LEU A 80 0.16 2.49 -10.23
C LEU A 80 0.98 1.97 -9.04
N PHE A 81 1.23 2.88 -8.10
CA PHE A 81 1.75 2.58 -6.77
C PHE A 81 0.99 3.43 -5.75
N VAL A 82 0.28 2.80 -4.84
CA VAL A 82 -0.53 3.49 -3.83
C VAL A 82 -0.09 3.06 -2.43
N THR A 83 0.09 4.02 -1.56
CA THR A 83 0.34 3.78 -0.13
C THR A 83 -0.65 4.58 0.69
N THR A 84 -1.34 3.92 1.61
CA THR A 84 -2.15 4.54 2.65
C THR A 84 -1.49 4.36 4.01
N LEU A 85 -1.55 5.39 4.85
CA LEU A 85 -0.95 5.38 6.18
C LEU A 85 -1.92 6.02 7.17
N TYR A 86 -2.28 5.30 8.22
CA TYR A 86 -3.19 5.79 9.25
C TYR A 86 -2.55 5.77 10.64
N ALA A 87 -3.05 6.62 11.53
CA ALA A 87 -2.62 6.73 12.92
C ALA A 87 -1.10 6.94 13.12
N ILE A 88 -0.41 7.52 12.14
CA ILE A 88 1.01 7.86 12.23
C ILE A 88 1.22 9.33 12.59
N ARG A 89 2.36 9.63 13.21
CA ARG A 89 2.79 11.01 13.51
C ARG A 89 3.82 11.47 12.50
N THR A 90 3.36 11.73 11.28
CA THR A 90 4.22 12.27 10.22
C THR A 90 3.40 13.20 9.33
N SER A 91 4.06 14.06 8.59
CA SER A 91 3.38 14.93 7.63
C SER A 91 3.17 14.21 6.30
N THR A 92 2.10 14.59 5.58
CA THR A 92 1.85 14.13 4.21
C THR A 92 3.03 14.45 3.30
N THR A 93 3.66 15.61 3.48
CA THR A 93 4.83 16.04 2.70
C THR A 93 6.02 15.10 2.89
N ALA A 94 6.29 14.67 4.13
CA ALA A 94 7.40 13.74 4.38
C ALA A 94 7.17 12.37 3.76
N VAL A 95 5.94 11.85 3.83
CA VAL A 95 5.58 10.58 3.18
C VAL A 95 5.65 10.71 1.67
N HIS A 96 5.15 11.82 1.12
CA HIS A 96 5.23 12.11 -0.31
C HIS A 96 6.68 12.09 -0.79
N ALA A 97 7.57 12.82 -0.13
CA ALA A 97 8.99 12.88 -0.48
C ALA A 97 9.63 11.49 -0.45
N ALA A 98 9.42 10.74 0.63
CA ALA A 98 10.00 9.39 0.75
C ALA A 98 9.53 8.43 -0.36
N ILE A 99 8.28 8.52 -0.79
CA ILE A 99 7.75 7.69 -1.89
C ILE A 99 8.22 8.21 -3.25
N ALA A 100 8.31 9.53 -3.43
CA ALA A 100 8.85 10.14 -4.65
C ALA A 100 10.30 9.71 -4.87
N ASP A 101 11.13 9.73 -3.83
CA ASP A 101 12.52 9.27 -3.90
C ASP A 101 12.62 7.79 -4.33
N VAL A 102 11.77 6.93 -3.75
CA VAL A 102 11.74 5.49 -4.09
C VAL A 102 11.30 5.25 -5.53
N LEU A 103 10.38 6.06 -6.05
CA LEU A 103 9.82 5.93 -7.39
C LEU A 103 10.55 6.80 -8.44
N GLU A 104 11.67 7.43 -8.05
CA GLU A 104 12.46 8.23 -8.96
C GLU A 104 12.82 7.47 -10.25
N GLY A 105 12.77 8.16 -11.36
CA GLY A 105 13.08 7.61 -12.69
C GLY A 105 11.93 6.86 -13.38
N LEU A 106 10.76 6.67 -12.74
CA LEU A 106 9.62 6.04 -13.41
C LEU A 106 8.82 7.00 -14.30
N GLY A 107 9.03 8.32 -14.17
CA GLY A 107 8.12 9.29 -14.79
C GLY A 107 6.74 9.27 -14.12
N GLY A 108 5.69 9.66 -14.87
CA GLY A 108 4.31 9.66 -14.35
C GLY A 108 4.00 10.81 -13.40
N ASP A 109 2.87 10.71 -12.69
CA ASP A 109 2.35 11.72 -11.77
C ASP A 109 2.24 11.18 -10.35
N ILE A 110 2.70 11.95 -9.37
CA ILE A 110 2.60 11.59 -7.95
C ILE A 110 1.73 12.60 -7.22
N ARG A 111 0.73 12.10 -6.51
CA ARG A 111 -0.23 12.90 -5.72
C ARG A 111 -0.33 12.38 -4.30
N SER A 112 -0.53 13.29 -3.37
CA SER A 112 -0.76 12.95 -1.97
C SER A 112 -1.87 13.79 -1.37
N GLY A 113 -2.46 13.30 -0.31
CA GLY A 113 -3.54 13.98 0.41
C GLY A 113 -4.06 13.14 1.55
N GLU A 114 -5.27 13.46 1.98
CA GLU A 114 -5.96 12.72 3.03
C GLU A 114 -7.23 12.07 2.49
N LEU A 115 -7.45 10.83 2.85
CA LEU A 115 -8.74 10.16 2.72
C LEU A 115 -9.63 10.61 3.86
N ALA A 116 -10.82 11.08 3.54
CA ALA A 116 -11.77 11.53 4.54
C ALA A 116 -13.17 10.95 4.30
N LEU A 117 -13.81 10.53 5.36
CA LEU A 117 -15.25 10.29 5.36
C LEU A 117 -15.97 11.63 5.49
N ARG A 118 -16.97 11.86 4.67
CA ARG A 118 -17.82 13.06 4.72
C ARG A 118 -19.26 12.67 5.02
N GLU A 119 -19.92 13.43 5.87
CA GLU A 119 -21.36 13.28 6.09
C GLU A 119 -22.10 13.49 4.77
N ASP A 120 -23.05 12.61 4.47
CA ASP A 120 -23.88 12.68 3.26
C ASP A 120 -25.00 13.72 3.42
N ARG A 121 -24.61 14.98 3.49
CA ARG A 121 -25.51 16.14 3.51
C ARG A 121 -24.83 17.39 2.97
N ALA A 122 -25.61 18.38 2.57
CA ALA A 122 -25.09 19.70 2.20
C ALA A 122 -24.26 20.29 3.36
N ASN A 123 -23.04 20.74 3.08
CA ASN A 123 -22.07 21.22 4.08
C ASN A 123 -21.68 20.17 5.15
N GLY A 124 -21.75 18.90 4.81
CA GLY A 124 -21.35 17.81 5.69
C GLY A 124 -19.89 17.93 6.13
N ARG A 125 -19.62 17.62 7.41
CA ARG A 125 -18.28 17.66 7.98
C ARG A 125 -17.49 16.44 7.50
N GLY A 126 -16.18 16.61 7.31
CA GLY A 126 -15.25 15.54 6.98
C GLY A 126 -14.45 15.08 8.20
N ILE A 127 -14.15 13.80 8.27
CA ILE A 127 -13.24 13.21 9.25
C ILE A 127 -12.12 12.53 8.47
N GLY A 128 -10.87 12.97 8.67
CA GLY A 128 -9.68 12.34 8.08
C GLY A 128 -9.52 10.91 8.58
N GLN A 129 -9.23 9.99 7.69
CA GLN A 129 -9.04 8.56 7.98
C GLN A 129 -7.58 8.13 7.81
N ALA A 130 -6.96 8.53 6.71
CA ALA A 130 -5.60 8.12 6.39
C ALA A 130 -4.93 9.15 5.47
N LEU A 131 -3.62 9.23 5.53
CA LEU A 131 -2.82 9.84 4.48
C LEU A 131 -2.76 8.88 3.29
N TYR A 132 -2.67 9.42 2.08
CA TYR A 132 -2.35 8.61 0.91
C TYR A 132 -1.28 9.28 0.05
N VAL A 133 -0.50 8.46 -0.60
CA VAL A 133 0.35 8.85 -1.73
C VAL A 133 0.05 7.89 -2.87
N ARG A 134 -0.24 8.42 -4.05
CA ARG A 134 -0.51 7.67 -5.27
C ARG A 134 0.42 8.14 -6.36
N TRP A 135 1.17 7.23 -6.93
CA TRP A 135 1.85 7.39 -8.21
C TRP A 135 1.07 6.65 -9.31
N SER A 136 1.01 7.22 -10.51
CA SER A 136 0.47 6.57 -11.72
C SER A 136 1.26 6.99 -12.95
N SER A 137 1.42 6.06 -13.89
CA SER A 137 2.01 6.32 -15.22
C SER A 137 1.18 7.27 -16.05
#